data_4056586511d27660edab6011431114e8
#
_entry.id   4056586511d27660edab6011431114e8
#
_cell.length_a   1.000
_cell.length_b   1.000
_cell.length_c   1.000
_cell.angle_alpha   90.00
_cell.angle_beta   90.00
_cell.angle_gamma   90.00
#
_symmetry.space_group_name_H-M   'P 1'
#
loop_
_entity.id
_entity.type
_entity.pdbx_description
1 polymer ?
#
loop_
_entity_poly.entity_id
_entity_poly.type
_entity_poly.pdbx_seq_one_letter_code
_entity_poly.pdbx_strand_id
1 'polypeptide(L)'
;VSGYLSLDIPVIGVSDDGIHGVVLRSDRFGNLVTNIDRKAFDRVASAGDIEIEVGGHTVGRLVETYADIAADEVCALFGSTDHLEIAANAASAVERMGIDQGAPVRVTRR
;
A
#
# COMPACT_ATOMS: atom_id res chain seq x y z
N VAL A 1 23.29 13.68 11.46
CA VAL A 1 22.84 13.75 11.00
C VAL A 1 22.20 13.72 10.29
N SER A 2 22.42 13.67 10.35
CA SER A 2 21.86 13.71 9.67
C SER A 2 21.10 13.46 9.01
N GLY A 3 21.06 13.34 8.79
CA GLY A 3 20.41 13.18 8.03
C GLY A 3 19.52 12.83 7.89
N TYR A 4 19.68 12.83 8.09
CA TYR A 4 18.96 12.51 7.92
C TYR A 4 17.95 12.47 7.56
N LEU A 5 17.82 12.83 7.65
CA LEU A 5 16.89 12.98 7.03
C LEU A 5 15.90 12.15 6.31
N SER A 6 16.15 11.66 5.20
CA SER A 6 15.53 10.44 4.75
C SER A 6 15.07 9.61 5.91
N LEU A 7 15.58 9.96 7.03
CA LEU A 7 15.19 9.39 8.30
C LEU A 7 13.73 9.61 8.64
N ASP A 8 13.08 10.48 7.90
CA ASP A 8 11.68 10.78 8.14
C ASP A 8 10.72 9.76 7.55
N ILE A 9 11.24 8.75 6.85
CA ILE A 9 10.38 7.68 6.35
C ILE A 9 9.99 6.79 7.54
N PRO A 10 8.68 6.69 7.85
CA PRO A 10 8.23 5.86 8.96
C PRO A 10 8.63 4.40 8.76
N VAL A 11 9.02 3.76 9.83
CA VAL A 11 9.37 2.35 9.83
C VAL A 11 8.08 1.54 9.96
N ILE A 12 7.96 0.47 9.17
CA ILE A 12 6.81 -0.42 9.30
C ILE A 12 6.88 -1.21 10.60
N GLY A 13 5.71 -1.50 11.16
CA GLY A 13 5.59 -2.42 12.27
C GLY A 13 5.27 -3.81 11.73
N VAL A 14 6.06 -4.81 12.10
CA VAL A 14 5.83 -6.18 11.66
C VAL A 14 5.51 -7.05 12.87
N SER A 15 4.44 -7.83 12.77
CA SER A 15 4.05 -8.78 13.80
C SER A 15 3.75 -10.13 13.14
N ASP A 16 3.46 -11.14 13.95
CA ASP A 16 3.12 -12.46 13.43
C ASP A 16 1.87 -12.45 12.57
N ASP A 17 0.96 -11.51 12.84
CA ASP A 17 -0.32 -11.44 12.15
C ASP A 17 -0.28 -10.58 10.91
N GLY A 18 0.70 -9.70 10.77
CA GLY A 18 0.72 -8.81 9.63
C GLY A 18 1.67 -7.64 9.76
N ILE A 19 1.41 -6.64 8.93
CA ILE A 19 2.26 -5.46 8.82
C ILE A 19 1.40 -4.22 9.04
N HIS A 20 1.96 -3.27 9.76
CA HIS A 20 1.37 -1.94 9.93
C HIS A 20 2.30 -0.93 9.26
N GLY A 21 1.77 -0.21 8.30
CA GLY A 21 2.50 0.83 7.60
C GLY A 21 1.66 2.08 7.47
N VAL A 22 2.12 3.00 6.66
CA VAL A 22 1.41 4.25 6.39
C VAL A 22 1.57 4.61 4.92
N VAL A 23 0.66 5.47 4.44
CA VAL A 23 0.79 6.09 3.13
C VAL A 23 1.86 7.17 3.23
N LEU A 24 2.94 7.03 2.47
CA LEU A 24 4.01 8.02 2.46
C LEU A 24 3.64 9.25 1.66
N ARG A 25 2.99 9.04 0.53
CA ARG A 25 2.63 10.12 -0.38
C ARG A 25 1.66 9.59 -1.43
N SER A 26 1.03 10.51 -2.14
CA SER A 26 0.35 10.18 -3.38
C SER A 26 1.23 10.65 -4.54
N ASP A 27 1.18 9.91 -5.66
CA ASP A 27 1.90 10.36 -6.85
C ASP A 27 1.00 11.26 -7.68
N ARG A 28 1.52 11.74 -8.81
CA ARG A 28 0.77 12.69 -9.64
C ARG A 28 -0.47 12.09 -10.30
N PHE A 29 -0.57 10.76 -10.30
CA PHE A 29 -1.74 10.07 -10.83
C PHE A 29 -2.76 9.78 -9.72
N GLY A 30 -2.44 10.15 -8.48
CA GLY A 30 -3.29 9.90 -7.34
C GLY A 30 -3.17 8.51 -6.75
N ASN A 31 -2.13 7.76 -7.11
CA ASN A 31 -1.86 6.47 -6.49
C ASN A 31 -1.24 6.69 -5.12
N LEU A 32 -1.61 5.85 -4.17
CA LEU A 32 -1.09 5.94 -2.80
C LEU A 32 0.14 5.05 -2.68
N VAL A 33 1.28 5.65 -2.31
CA VAL A 33 2.54 4.91 -2.15
C VAL A 33 2.77 4.70 -0.66
N THR A 34 2.98 3.44 -0.26
CA THR A 34 3.14 3.08 1.15
C THR A 34 4.60 2.80 1.47
N ASN A 35 4.90 2.67 2.78
CA ASN A 35 6.22 2.29 3.24
C ASN A 35 6.40 0.77 3.37
N ILE A 36 5.46 -0.03 2.87
CA ILE A 36 5.54 -1.48 2.94
C ILE A 36 6.29 -1.99 1.72
N ASP A 37 7.47 -2.59 1.93
CA ASP A 37 8.26 -3.13 0.83
C ASP A 37 7.84 -4.57 0.50
N ARG A 38 8.31 -5.04 -0.65
CA ARG A 38 7.95 -6.37 -1.13
C ARG A 38 8.41 -7.47 -0.19
N LYS A 39 9.58 -7.33 0.42
CA LYS A 39 10.10 -8.35 1.33
C LYS A 39 9.20 -8.55 2.54
N ALA A 40 8.82 -7.44 3.16
CA ALA A 40 7.93 -7.49 4.32
C ALA A 40 6.57 -8.06 3.93
N PHE A 41 6.04 -7.62 2.80
CA PHE A 41 4.76 -8.10 2.30
C PHE A 41 4.79 -9.61 2.06
N ASP A 42 5.84 -10.11 1.40
CA ASP A 42 5.93 -11.53 1.04
C ASP A 42 5.99 -12.43 2.27
N ARG A 43 6.58 -11.95 3.36
CA ARG A 43 6.62 -12.74 4.60
C ARG A 43 5.23 -13.04 5.12
N VAL A 44 4.34 -12.07 5.03
CA VAL A 44 2.96 -12.23 5.49
C VAL A 44 2.16 -13.00 4.47
N ALA A 45 2.31 -12.66 3.20
CA ALA A 45 1.54 -13.26 2.12
C ALA A 45 1.89 -14.74 1.91
N SER A 46 3.12 -15.15 2.18
CA SER A 46 3.54 -16.55 1.98
C SER A 46 2.83 -17.52 2.92
N ALA A 47 2.22 -17.02 3.99
CA ALA A 47 1.55 -17.87 4.98
C ALA A 47 0.08 -18.15 4.65
N GLY A 48 -0.44 -17.57 3.56
CA GLY A 48 -1.82 -17.80 3.13
C GLY A 48 -2.51 -16.53 2.70
N ASP A 49 -3.82 -16.53 2.81
CA ASP A 49 -4.63 -15.40 2.37
C ASP A 49 -4.38 -14.18 3.26
N ILE A 50 -4.39 -13.01 2.62
CA ILE A 50 -4.18 -11.75 3.32
C ILE A 50 -5.34 -10.80 3.04
N GLU A 51 -5.43 -9.81 3.90
CA GLU A 51 -6.35 -8.69 3.74
C GLU A 51 -5.56 -7.40 3.82
N ILE A 52 -5.83 -6.49 2.89
CA ILE A 52 -5.17 -5.19 2.84
C ILE A 52 -6.19 -4.12 3.18
N GLU A 53 -5.88 -3.30 4.18
CA GLU A 53 -6.72 -2.17 4.57
C GLU A 53 -5.92 -0.88 4.49
N VAL A 54 -6.52 0.17 3.95
CA VAL A 54 -5.91 1.49 3.84
C VAL A 54 -6.90 2.51 4.37
N GLY A 55 -6.57 3.16 5.48
CA GLY A 55 -7.44 4.15 6.09
C GLY A 55 -8.83 3.64 6.41
N GLY A 56 -8.95 2.35 6.77
CA GLY A 56 -10.23 1.75 7.07
C GLY A 56 -10.97 1.16 5.86
N HIS A 57 -10.41 1.31 4.65
CA HIS A 57 -11.00 0.75 3.44
C HIS A 57 -10.29 -0.54 3.06
N THR A 58 -11.06 -1.56 2.72
CA THR A 58 -10.50 -2.84 2.30
C THR A 58 -10.18 -2.78 0.81
N VAL A 59 -8.95 -3.21 0.46
CA VAL A 59 -8.52 -3.31 -0.93
C VAL A 59 -8.59 -4.78 -1.33
N GLY A 60 -9.42 -5.08 -2.32
CA GLY A 60 -9.83 -6.45 -2.61
C GLY A 60 -8.83 -7.32 -3.33
N ARG A 61 -7.91 -6.74 -4.09
CA ARG A 61 -7.00 -7.52 -4.93
C ARG A 61 -5.61 -6.95 -4.98
N LEU A 62 -4.64 -7.85 -5.09
CA LEU A 62 -3.28 -7.51 -5.48
C LEU A 62 -3.13 -7.88 -6.96
N VAL A 63 -2.67 -6.95 -7.77
CA VAL A 63 -2.47 -7.17 -9.20
C VAL A 63 -1.01 -6.91 -9.57
N GLU A 64 -0.59 -7.34 -10.75
CA GLU A 64 0.80 -7.16 -11.17
C GLU A 64 1.02 -5.86 -11.94
N THR A 65 0.02 -5.42 -12.67
CA THR A 65 0.13 -4.17 -13.44
C THR A 65 -1.17 -3.38 -13.38
N TYR A 66 -1.08 -2.09 -13.72
CA TYR A 66 -2.26 -1.23 -13.79
C TYR A 66 -3.29 -1.75 -14.79
N ALA A 67 -2.85 -2.46 -15.83
CA ALA A 67 -3.76 -2.98 -16.83
C ALA A 67 -4.68 -4.07 -16.27
N ASP A 68 -4.31 -4.67 -15.16
CA ASP A 68 -5.10 -5.72 -14.54
C ASP A 68 -6.23 -5.18 -13.66
N ILE A 69 -6.29 -3.86 -13.46
CA ILE A 69 -7.30 -3.25 -12.60
C ILE A 69 -8.57 -3.07 -13.42
N ALA A 70 -9.67 -3.62 -12.92
CA ALA A 70 -10.96 -3.47 -13.58
C ALA A 70 -11.49 -2.04 -13.41
N ALA A 71 -12.42 -1.66 -14.29
CA ALA A 71 -13.07 -0.36 -14.19
C ALA A 71 -13.72 -0.22 -12.82
N ASP A 72 -13.57 0.96 -12.22
CA ASP A 72 -14.11 1.29 -10.90
C ASP A 72 -13.56 0.45 -9.75
N GLU A 73 -12.45 -0.25 -9.98
CA GLU A 73 -11.81 -1.05 -8.97
C GLU A 73 -10.61 -0.32 -8.39
N VAL A 74 -10.37 -0.52 -7.08
CA VAL A 74 -9.15 -0.08 -6.41
C VAL A 74 -8.37 -1.34 -6.03
N CYS A 75 -7.12 -1.40 -6.43
CA CYS A 75 -6.27 -2.57 -6.22
C CYS A 75 -4.93 -2.18 -5.63
N ALA A 76 -4.23 -3.17 -5.10
CA ALA A 76 -2.86 -3.02 -4.64
C ALA A 76 -1.91 -3.61 -5.68
N LEU A 77 -0.74 -3.02 -5.81
CA LEU A 77 0.33 -3.54 -6.66
C LEU A 77 1.67 -3.00 -6.16
N PHE A 78 2.76 -3.56 -6.70
CA PHE A 78 4.08 -3.06 -6.35
C PHE A 78 4.58 -2.15 -7.47
N GLY A 79 4.97 -0.94 -7.10
CA GLY A 79 5.46 0.05 -8.03
C GLY A 79 6.95 -0.11 -8.32
N SER A 80 7.51 0.88 -9.02
CA SER A 80 8.91 0.85 -9.45
C SER A 80 9.90 0.89 -8.29
N THR A 81 9.48 1.36 -7.13
CA THR A 81 10.34 1.39 -5.94
C THR A 81 10.21 0.12 -5.11
N ASP A 82 9.45 -0.85 -5.58
CA ASP A 82 9.21 -2.12 -4.91
C ASP A 82 8.46 -1.96 -3.58
N HIS A 83 7.68 -0.89 -3.48
CA HIS A 83 6.78 -0.65 -2.36
C HIS A 83 5.34 -0.88 -2.78
N LEU A 84 4.52 -1.30 -1.81
CA LEU A 84 3.09 -1.51 -2.05
C LEU A 84 2.43 -0.18 -2.39
N GLU A 85 1.67 -0.16 -3.48
CA GLU A 85 0.91 1.00 -3.93
C GLU A 85 -0.55 0.65 -4.06
N ILE A 86 -1.40 1.65 -3.90
CA ILE A 86 -2.84 1.49 -4.07
C ILE A 86 -3.24 2.35 -5.26
N ALA A 87 -3.88 1.76 -6.24
CA ALA A 87 -4.22 2.43 -7.49
C ALA A 87 -5.66 2.12 -7.90
N ALA A 88 -6.23 3.01 -8.70
CA ALA A 88 -7.56 2.83 -9.29
C ALA A 88 -7.47 2.99 -10.79
N ASN A 89 -8.26 2.22 -11.52
CA ASN A 89 -8.29 2.29 -12.98
C ASN A 89 -9.01 3.56 -13.41
N ALA A 90 -8.34 4.36 -14.25
CA ALA A 90 -8.89 5.59 -14.84
C ALA A 90 -9.37 6.59 -13.81
N ALA A 91 -8.85 6.51 -12.58
CA ALA A 91 -9.24 7.41 -11.50
C ALA A 91 -8.12 7.51 -10.49
N SER A 92 -8.19 8.51 -9.64
CA SER A 92 -7.26 8.70 -8.55
C SER A 92 -7.71 7.86 -7.35
N ALA A 93 -6.80 7.05 -6.80
CA ALA A 93 -7.10 6.31 -5.57
C ALA A 93 -7.32 7.28 -4.41
N VAL A 94 -6.60 8.40 -4.39
CA VAL A 94 -6.81 9.45 -3.38
C VAL A 94 -8.26 9.92 -3.40
N GLU A 95 -8.78 10.23 -4.57
CA GLU A 95 -10.15 10.73 -4.70
C GLU A 95 -11.19 9.65 -4.43
N ARG A 96 -10.93 8.44 -4.92
CA ARG A 96 -11.88 7.34 -4.76
C ARG A 96 -12.05 6.95 -3.30
N MET A 97 -10.98 6.97 -2.54
CA MET A 97 -10.99 6.49 -1.15
C MET A 97 -11.08 7.61 -0.13
N GLY A 98 -10.84 8.85 -0.55
CA GLY A 98 -10.79 9.97 0.38
C GLY A 98 -9.62 9.88 1.35
N ILE A 99 -8.53 9.27 0.92
CA ILE A 99 -7.37 8.98 1.75
C ILE A 99 -6.15 9.67 1.17
N ASP A 100 -5.24 10.11 2.02
CA ASP A 100 -4.01 10.76 1.58
C ASP A 100 -2.86 10.39 2.52
N GLN A 101 -1.78 11.14 2.42
CA GLN A 101 -0.56 10.95 3.18
C GLN A 101 -0.84 10.76 4.68
N GLY A 102 -0.15 9.81 5.27
CA GLY A 102 -0.28 9.54 6.70
C GLY A 102 -1.36 8.54 7.08
N ALA A 103 -2.20 8.11 6.12
CA ALA A 103 -3.24 7.14 6.43
C ALA A 103 -2.63 5.79 6.80
N PRO A 104 -3.21 5.07 7.78
CA PRO A 104 -2.69 3.77 8.17
C PRO A 104 -2.93 2.72 7.10
N VAL A 105 -1.96 1.84 6.93
CA VAL A 105 -2.06 0.70 6.00
C VAL A 105 -1.80 -0.57 6.79
N ARG A 106 -2.67 -1.55 6.64
CA ARG A 106 -2.52 -2.83 7.33
C ARG A 106 -2.61 -3.96 6.33
N VAL A 107 -1.67 -4.90 6.42
CA VAL A 107 -1.70 -6.15 5.68
C VAL A 107 -1.74 -7.25 6.71
N THR A 108 -2.85 -7.95 6.80
CA THR A 108 -3.05 -8.97 7.83
C THR A 108 -3.42 -10.30 7.20
N ARG A 109 -3.10 -11.37 7.91
CA ARG A 109 -3.54 -12.71 7.51
C ARG A 109 -5.01 -12.88 7.86
N ARG A 110 -5.69 -13.60 6.99
CA ARG A 110 -7.06 -13.97 7.26
C ARG A 110 -7.15 -15.21 8.12
#